data_34b4781635476b4ff412082dc68e5f38
#
_entry.id   34b4781635476b4ff412082dc68e5f38
#
_cell.length_a   1.000
_cell.length_b   1.000
_cell.length_c   1.000
_cell.angle_alpha   90.00
_cell.angle_beta   90.00
_cell.angle_gamma   90.00
#
_symmetry.space_group_name_H-M   'P 1'
#
loop_
_entity.id
_entity.type
_entity.pdbx_description
1 polymer ?
#
loop_
_entity_poly.entity_id
_entity_poly.type
_entity_poly.pdbx_seq_one_letter_code
_entity_poly.pdbx_strand_id
1 'polypeptide(L)' 'MIFTTRDLDILRFLRWCRFVLAEDLTGVFSKAEVQNLEILRLIKLYQPAQAYTLTAAGNRLLDAAFPKLPAAVAPAYK' A
#
# COMPACT_ATOMS: atom_id res chain seq x y z
N MET A 1 9.69 4.37 -14.66
CA MET A 1 9.61 3.27 -13.68
C MET A 1 8.32 2.48 -13.91
N ILE A 2 8.43 1.18 -13.88
CA ILE A 2 7.29 0.31 -14.13
C ILE A 2 6.89 -0.38 -12.83
N PHE A 3 5.60 -0.27 -12.48
CA PHE A 3 5.05 -0.96 -11.32
C PHE A 3 4.33 -2.22 -11.78
N THR A 4 4.55 -3.30 -11.07
CA THR A 4 3.86 -4.56 -11.36
C THR A 4 2.47 -4.53 -10.74
N THR A 5 1.64 -5.49 -11.16
CA THR A 5 0.33 -5.66 -10.55
C THR A 5 0.46 -5.93 -9.04
N ARG A 6 1.48 -6.68 -8.64
CA ARG A 6 1.70 -6.97 -7.23
C ARG A 6 2.04 -5.70 -6.45
N ASP A 7 2.84 -4.80 -7.03
CA ASP A 7 3.13 -3.53 -6.37
C ASP A 7 1.85 -2.75 -6.09
N LEU A 8 0.97 -2.69 -7.08
CA LEU A 8 -0.29 -1.99 -6.93
C LEU A 8 -1.20 -2.70 -5.92
N ASP A 9 -1.17 -4.02 -5.87
CA ASP A 9 -1.95 -4.78 -4.91
C ASP A 9 -1.52 -4.46 -3.48
N ILE A 10 -0.22 -4.35 -3.24
CA ILE A 10 0.30 -3.98 -1.92
C ILE A 10 -0.20 -2.59 -1.52
N LEU A 11 -0.12 -1.64 -2.45
CA LEU A 11 -0.58 -0.29 -2.18
C LEU A 11 -2.08 -0.24 -1.91
N ARG A 12 -2.86 -0.98 -2.67
CA ARG A 12 -4.31 -1.05 -2.47
C ARG A 12 -4.65 -1.67 -1.13
N PHE A 13 -3.94 -2.72 -0.76
CA PHE A 13 -4.14 -3.39 0.51
C PHE A 13 -3.90 -2.44 1.67
N LEU A 14 -2.80 -1.66 1.59
CA LEU A 14 -2.49 -0.67 2.61
C LEU A 14 -3.49 0.48 2.64
N ARG A 15 -4.00 0.88 1.46
CA ARG A 15 -5.00 1.92 1.41
C ARG A 15 -6.30 1.47 2.09
N TRP A 16 -6.62 0.22 1.94
CA TRP A 16 -7.83 -0.36 2.51
C TRP A 16 -7.69 -0.55 4.02
N CYS A 17 -6.58 -1.13 4.45
CA CYS A 17 -6.37 -1.45 5.87
C CYS A 17 -5.79 -0.29 6.66
N ARG A 18 -5.22 0.70 5.97
CA ARG A 18 -4.54 1.87 6.53
C ARG A 18 -3.23 1.55 7.19
N PHE A 19 -3.22 0.65 8.18
CA PHE A 19 -2.01 0.19 8.84
C PHE A 19 -1.99 -1.33 8.80
N VAL A 20 -0.87 -1.89 8.42
CA VAL A 20 -0.67 -3.33 8.40
C VAL A 20 0.64 -3.62 9.09
N LEU A 21 0.63 -4.51 10.08
CA LEU A 21 1.85 -4.88 10.78
C LEU A 21 2.88 -5.37 9.78
N ALA A 22 4.15 -5.00 10.02
CA ALA A 22 5.22 -5.36 9.10
C ALA A 22 5.30 -6.87 8.88
N GLU A 23 5.16 -7.65 9.95
CA GLU A 23 5.21 -9.11 9.83
C GLU A 23 4.03 -9.67 9.03
N ASP A 24 2.86 -9.06 9.16
CA ASP A 24 1.68 -9.48 8.40
C ASP A 24 1.86 -9.17 6.91
N LEU A 25 2.34 -7.97 6.62
CA LEU A 25 2.52 -7.56 5.23
C LEU A 25 3.57 -8.43 4.53
N THR A 26 4.68 -8.70 5.20
CA THR A 26 5.73 -9.55 4.61
C THR A 26 5.33 -11.03 4.59
N GLY A 27 4.30 -11.40 5.33
CA GLY A 27 3.73 -12.74 5.26
C GLY A 27 2.81 -12.94 4.07
N VAL A 28 2.15 -11.87 3.63
CA VAL A 28 1.26 -11.90 2.47
C VAL A 28 2.03 -11.62 1.18
N PHE A 29 2.94 -10.66 1.22
CA PHE A 29 3.79 -10.29 0.10
C PHE A 29 5.24 -10.51 0.49
N SER A 30 6.13 -10.66 -0.50
CA SER A 30 7.53 -10.92 -0.19
C SER A 30 8.16 -9.68 0.47
N LYS A 31 9.16 -9.94 1.30
CA LYS A 31 9.90 -8.88 1.97
C LYS A 31 10.57 -7.95 0.95
N ALA A 32 11.08 -8.52 -0.14
CA ALA A 32 11.74 -7.74 -1.18
C ALA A 32 10.78 -6.77 -1.84
N GLU A 33 9.55 -7.20 -2.10
CA GLU A 33 8.53 -6.35 -2.70
C GLU A 33 8.17 -5.19 -1.77
N VAL A 34 7.99 -5.50 -0.49
CA VAL A 34 7.65 -4.49 0.51
C VAL A 34 8.79 -3.48 0.65
N GLN A 35 10.03 -3.96 0.74
CA GLN A 35 11.18 -3.08 0.87
C GLN A 35 11.36 -2.19 -0.35
N ASN A 36 11.10 -2.70 -1.53
CA ASN A 36 11.20 -1.91 -2.75
C ASN A 36 10.25 -0.71 -2.71
N LEU A 37 9.02 -0.94 -2.27
CA LEU A 37 8.05 0.15 -2.15
C LEU A 37 8.46 1.15 -1.07
N GLU A 38 9.07 0.68 -0.01
CA GLU A 38 9.57 1.55 1.04
C GLU A 38 10.70 2.43 0.54
N ILE A 39 11.61 1.86 -0.24
CA ILE A 39 12.71 2.60 -0.85
C ILE A 39 12.17 3.69 -1.78
N LEU A 40 11.12 3.39 -2.51
CA LEU A 40 10.46 4.33 -3.41
C LEU A 40 9.61 5.36 -2.65
N ARG A 41 9.51 5.22 -1.34
CA ARG A 41 8.76 6.12 -0.47
C ARG A 41 7.26 6.16 -0.78
N LEU A 42 6.75 5.07 -1.29
CA LEU A 42 5.32 4.91 -1.53
C LEU A 42 4.62 4.39 -0.27
N ILE A 43 5.37 3.70 0.58
CA ILE A 43 4.91 3.26 1.89
C ILE A 43 5.96 3.65 2.92
N LYS A 44 5.57 3.71 4.19
CA LYS A 44 6.51 4.00 5.26
C LYS A 44 6.22 3.11 6.45
N LEU A 45 7.26 2.83 7.23
CA LEU A 45 7.14 2.06 8.45
C LEU A 45 6.91 3.01 9.62
N TYR A 46 5.82 2.81 10.33
CA TYR A 46 5.55 3.53 11.55
C TYR A 46 6.20 2.75 12.69
N GLN A 47 7.33 3.28 13.17
CA GLN A 47 8.20 2.56 14.10
C GLN A 47 7.54 2.11 15.40
N PRO A 48 6.81 2.98 16.11
CA PRO A 48 6.23 2.56 17.38
C PRO A 48 5.34 1.33 17.27
N ALA A 49 4.61 1.21 16.17
CA ALA A 49 3.67 0.11 15.96
C ALA A 49 4.25 -1.00 15.09
N GLN A 50 5.42 -0.81 14.48
CA GLN A 50 5.99 -1.74 13.52
C GLN A 50 5.00 -2.05 12.40
N ALA A 51 4.35 -1.01 11.90
CA ALA A 51 3.30 -1.14 10.89
C ALA A 51 3.58 -0.26 9.69
N TYR A 52 3.22 -0.76 8.50
CA TYR A 52 3.35 0.01 7.27
C TYR A 52 2.07 0.77 6.98
N THR A 53 2.22 1.93 6.36
CA THR A 53 1.11 2.74 5.90
C THR A 53 1.49 3.43 4.60
N LEU A 54 0.49 3.83 3.82
CA LEU A 54 0.73 4.56 2.57
C LEU A 54 1.19 5.98 2.86
N THR A 55 2.12 6.44 2.02
CA THR A 55 2.48 7.85 2.01
C THR A 55 1.54 8.60 1.06
N ALA A 56 1.64 9.94 1.06
CA ALA A 56 0.87 10.74 0.10
C ALA A 56 1.23 10.37 -1.33
N ALA A 57 2.51 10.06 -1.58
CA ALA A 57 2.94 9.65 -2.91
C ALA A 57 2.31 8.31 -3.31
N GLY A 58 2.20 7.36 -2.36
CA GLY A 58 1.55 6.08 -2.61
C GLY A 58 0.08 6.25 -2.96
N ASN A 59 -0.61 7.13 -2.23
CA ASN A 59 -2.01 7.41 -2.52
C ASN A 59 -2.19 8.04 -3.90
N ARG A 60 -1.31 8.97 -4.27
CA ARG A 60 -1.38 9.60 -5.60
C ARG A 60 -1.15 8.58 -6.71
N LEU A 61 -0.22 7.66 -6.50
CA LEU A 61 0.04 6.63 -7.48
C LEU A 61 -1.19 5.75 -7.67
N LEU A 62 -1.85 5.36 -6.59
CA LEU A 62 -3.07 4.57 -6.69
C LEU A 62 -4.18 5.33 -7.41
N ASP A 63 -4.34 6.60 -7.10
CA ASP A 63 -5.36 7.41 -7.76
C ASP A 63 -5.09 7.51 -9.26
N ALA A 64 -3.83 7.60 -9.66
CA ALA A 64 -3.47 7.66 -11.07
C ALA A 64 -3.67 6.31 -11.76
N ALA A 65 -3.39 5.21 -11.05
CA ALA A 65 -3.52 3.87 -11.62
C ALA A 65 -4.99 3.42 -11.70
N PHE A 66 -5.83 3.88 -10.77
CA PHE A 66 -7.23 3.46 -10.70
C PHE A 66 -8.15 4.69 -10.61
N PRO A 67 -8.11 5.55 -11.62
CA PRO A 67 -8.88 6.81 -11.55
C PRO A 67 -10.38 6.62 -11.54
N LYS A 68 -10.84 5.45 -11.93
CA LYS A 68 -12.28 5.16 -11.98
C LYS A 68 -12.80 4.41 -10.76
N LEU A 69 -11.94 4.17 -9.77
CA LEU A 69 -12.43 3.56 -8.54
C LEU A 69 -13.31 4.58 -7.82
N PRO A 70 -14.62 4.37 -7.77
CA PRO A 70 -15.49 5.34 -7.12
C PRO A 70 -15.27 5.32 -5.61
N ALA A 71 -15.40 6.49 -5.00
CA ALA A 71 -15.26 6.61 -3.56
C ALA A 71 -16.26 5.72 -2.82
N ALA A 72 -17.41 5.48 -3.44
CA ALA A 72 -18.44 4.65 -2.85
C ALA A 72 -18.01 3.20 -2.65
N VAL A 73 -16.99 2.75 -3.36
CA VAL A 73 -16.48 1.40 -3.20
C VAL A 73 -15.85 1.20 -1.83
N ALA A 74 -15.12 2.20 -1.35
CA ALA A 74 -14.44 2.10 -0.07
C ALA A 74 -15.43 1.87 1.10
N PRO A 75 -16.54 2.61 1.19
CA PRO A 75 -17.51 2.36 2.26
C PRO A 75 -18.13 0.97 2.24
N ALA A 76 -18.15 0.34 1.08
CA ALA A 76 -18.74 -0.99 0.96
C ALA A 76 -17.97 -2.05 1.74
N TYR A 77 -16.79 -1.73 2.18
CA TYR A 77 -15.94 -2.67 2.91
C TYR A 77 -16.20 -2.68 4.40
N LYS A 78 -17.06 -1.87 4.86
CA LYS A 78 -17.34 -1.80 6.28
C LYS A 78 -18.19 -2.94 6.76
#